data_6d68f10012ab6344808ed52d628dbe85
#
_entry.id   6d68f10012ab6344808ed52d628dbe85
#
_cell.length_a   1.000
_cell.length_b   1.000
_cell.length_c   1.000
_cell.angle_alpha   90.00
_cell.angle_beta   90.00
_cell.angle_gamma   90.00
#
_symmetry.space_group_name_H-M   'P 1'
#
loop_
_entity.id
_entity.type
_entity.pdbx_description
1 polymer ?
#
loop_
_entity_poly.entity_id
_entity_poly.type
_entity_poly.pdbx_seq_one_letter_code
_entity_poly.pdbx_strand_id
1 'polypeptide(L)'
;MKLITNGRLITRDASAQGYYEHGAVAFEGTKIVEVGEEAALRAKYPGAEIIDARGGVIMPAFINAHTHIYSALARGLSIVGNNPTNFYEVLDGTWWAIDRHLMMDGTRASAAALYIDSIKQGVTTIFDHHASYGEIPGTLHTIAEESKRLGLRSCLCYEVSDRDGEEKCLQAIQENADFITECEKNKDPMLAAMFGGHALFTISDKTFDRMVAANNGRTGYHIHVSEGMNDVYDSLQNYGRRPVQRLQDHGILGPKTILGHCIHVNAAEMEIIKETGTMVVNNPESNMGNAIGICPVLQLHKRGILLGMGTDAYTNDMLESLK
;
A
#
# COMPACT_ATOMS: atom_id res chain seq x y z
N MET A 1 -19.49 -8.28 24.89
CA MET A 1 -19.79 -6.93 24.38
C MET A 1 -18.86 -5.94 25.04
N LYS A 2 -18.25 -5.03 24.25
CA LYS A 2 -17.43 -3.90 24.74
C LYS A 2 -17.96 -2.59 24.18
N LEU A 3 -17.79 -1.51 24.95
CA LEU A 3 -18.14 -0.15 24.51
C LEU A 3 -16.90 0.74 24.59
N ILE A 4 -16.55 1.40 23.50
CA ILE A 4 -15.62 2.54 23.52
C ILE A 4 -16.47 3.78 23.76
N THR A 5 -16.17 4.56 24.81
CA THR A 5 -16.97 5.67 25.28
C THR A 5 -16.11 6.88 25.66
N ASN A 6 -16.74 7.96 26.12
CA ASN A 6 -16.05 9.18 26.53
C ASN A 6 -15.16 9.76 25.43
N GLY A 7 -15.70 9.90 24.23
CA GLY A 7 -15.01 10.44 23.08
C GLY A 7 -15.94 11.08 22.05
N ARG A 8 -15.36 11.88 21.17
CA ARG A 8 -16.02 12.42 19.98
C ARG A 8 -15.94 11.38 18.88
N LEU A 9 -17.11 10.95 18.38
CA LEU A 9 -17.18 9.88 17.39
C LEU A 9 -17.36 10.43 15.97
N ILE A 10 -16.45 10.03 15.07
CA ILE A 10 -16.53 10.25 13.63
C ILE A 10 -16.78 8.91 12.95
N THR A 11 -17.95 8.74 12.30
CA THR A 11 -18.31 7.42 11.73
C THR A 11 -17.83 7.22 10.30
N ARG A 12 -17.72 8.29 9.52
CA ARG A 12 -17.49 8.24 8.05
C ARG A 12 -18.58 7.46 7.29
N ASP A 13 -19.71 7.19 7.93
CA ASP A 13 -20.85 6.49 7.35
C ASP A 13 -21.83 7.52 6.77
N ALA A 14 -22.05 7.47 5.44
CA ALA A 14 -22.97 8.37 4.75
C ALA A 14 -24.46 8.08 5.06
N SER A 15 -24.78 6.88 5.56
CA SER A 15 -26.15 6.47 5.92
C SER A 15 -26.52 6.81 7.37
N ALA A 16 -25.54 7.24 8.19
CA ALA A 16 -25.72 7.57 9.60
C ALA A 16 -25.25 9.01 9.89
N GLN A 17 -25.50 9.47 11.13
CA GLN A 17 -24.90 10.71 11.58
C GLN A 17 -23.37 10.61 11.53
N GLY A 18 -22.73 11.54 10.82
CA GLY A 18 -21.29 11.52 10.59
C GLY A 18 -20.44 11.87 11.81
N TYR A 19 -21.03 12.56 12.80
CA TYR A 19 -20.36 13.06 14.00
C TYR A 19 -21.26 13.04 15.23
N TYR A 20 -20.73 12.61 16.38
CA TYR A 20 -21.36 12.65 17.70
C TYR A 20 -20.40 13.30 18.70
N GLU A 21 -20.86 14.35 19.41
CA GLU A 21 -20.03 15.01 20.44
C GLU A 21 -19.75 14.07 21.63
N HIS A 22 -20.74 13.24 21.99
CA HIS A 22 -20.65 12.22 23.01
C HIS A 22 -21.00 10.86 22.40
N GLY A 23 -20.13 10.36 21.52
CA GLY A 23 -20.35 9.14 20.81
C GLY A 23 -19.77 7.91 21.47
N ALA A 24 -20.32 6.75 21.12
CA ALA A 24 -19.77 5.47 21.52
C ALA A 24 -19.86 4.43 20.39
N VAL A 25 -19.00 3.42 20.49
CA VAL A 25 -18.96 2.25 19.58
C VAL A 25 -19.14 0.99 20.42
N ALA A 26 -20.18 0.21 20.09
CA ALA A 26 -20.37 -1.13 20.63
C ALA A 26 -19.77 -2.16 19.69
N PHE A 27 -18.96 -3.09 20.22
CA PHE A 27 -18.39 -4.17 19.42
C PHE A 27 -18.31 -5.49 20.19
N GLU A 28 -18.30 -6.57 19.43
CA GLU A 28 -18.15 -7.91 19.97
C GLU A 28 -17.18 -8.70 19.11
N GLY A 29 -16.12 -9.22 19.74
CA GLY A 29 -15.01 -9.80 19.02
C GLY A 29 -14.39 -8.80 18.04
N THR A 30 -14.48 -9.08 16.75
CA THR A 30 -13.93 -8.25 15.66
C THR A 30 -14.97 -7.42 14.90
N LYS A 31 -16.23 -7.38 15.38
CA LYS A 31 -17.33 -6.74 14.68
C LYS A 31 -17.89 -5.56 15.45
N ILE A 32 -18.01 -4.42 14.78
CA ILE A 32 -18.83 -3.30 15.27
C ILE A 32 -20.29 -3.74 15.18
N VAL A 33 -21.01 -3.63 16.31
CA VAL A 33 -22.40 -4.00 16.43
C VAL A 33 -23.30 -2.78 16.27
N GLU A 34 -22.89 -1.64 16.87
CA GLU A 34 -23.67 -0.41 16.85
C GLU A 34 -22.76 0.80 17.11
N VAL A 35 -23.14 1.94 16.55
CA VAL A 35 -22.54 3.24 16.81
C VAL A 35 -23.64 4.27 17.12
N GLY A 36 -23.37 5.22 18.00
CA GLY A 36 -24.37 6.24 18.33
C GLY A 36 -24.05 7.03 19.58
N GLU A 37 -25.06 7.68 20.14
CA GLU A 37 -24.94 8.44 21.38
C GLU A 37 -24.55 7.54 22.55
N GLU A 38 -23.56 7.95 23.32
CA GLU A 38 -23.01 7.18 24.45
C GLU A 38 -24.09 6.78 25.47
N ALA A 39 -24.97 7.74 25.83
CA ALA A 39 -26.04 7.49 26.81
C ALA A 39 -26.99 6.37 26.36
N ALA A 40 -27.36 6.35 25.08
CA ALA A 40 -28.22 5.33 24.51
C ALA A 40 -27.55 3.94 24.50
N LEU A 41 -26.29 3.87 24.10
CA LEU A 41 -25.56 2.59 24.05
C LEU A 41 -25.25 2.04 25.46
N ARG A 42 -24.95 2.90 26.43
CA ARG A 42 -24.78 2.48 27.83
C ARG A 42 -26.09 1.91 28.41
N ALA A 43 -27.23 2.54 28.11
CA ALA A 43 -28.52 2.03 28.55
C ALA A 43 -28.89 0.69 27.88
N LYS A 44 -28.53 0.53 26.62
CA LYS A 44 -28.80 -0.71 25.85
C LYS A 44 -27.91 -1.88 26.24
N TYR A 45 -26.66 -1.60 26.62
CA TYR A 45 -25.65 -2.60 26.96
C TYR A 45 -25.06 -2.42 28.38
N PRO A 46 -25.90 -2.53 29.45
CA PRO A 46 -25.49 -2.17 30.82
C PRO A 46 -24.37 -3.06 31.40
N GLY A 47 -24.17 -4.25 30.82
CA GLY A 47 -23.11 -5.19 31.25
C GLY A 47 -21.85 -5.15 30.35
N ALA A 48 -21.74 -4.20 29.43
CA ALA A 48 -20.57 -4.13 28.55
C ALA A 48 -19.31 -3.66 29.31
N GLU A 49 -18.18 -4.24 28.96
CA GLU A 49 -16.87 -3.74 29.34
C GLU A 49 -16.61 -2.38 28.72
N ILE A 50 -16.20 -1.39 29.52
CA ILE A 50 -15.99 -0.02 29.07
C ILE A 50 -14.51 0.20 28.73
N ILE A 51 -14.27 0.73 27.54
CA ILE A 51 -12.99 1.28 27.10
C ILE A 51 -13.14 2.81 27.05
N ASP A 52 -12.41 3.50 27.91
CA ASP A 52 -12.48 4.96 28.02
C ASP A 52 -11.57 5.63 26.99
N ALA A 53 -12.15 6.39 26.04
CA ALA A 53 -11.41 7.19 25.06
C ALA A 53 -10.83 8.49 25.64
N ARG A 54 -11.05 8.78 26.91
CA ARG A 54 -10.45 9.92 27.67
C ARG A 54 -10.71 11.28 27.00
N GLY A 55 -11.87 11.50 26.43
CA GLY A 55 -12.22 12.73 25.71
C GLY A 55 -11.57 12.85 24.33
N GLY A 56 -10.91 11.79 23.85
CA GLY A 56 -10.27 11.73 22.53
C GLY A 56 -11.27 11.60 21.38
N VAL A 57 -10.73 11.32 20.20
CA VAL A 57 -11.52 11.04 19.00
C VAL A 57 -11.63 9.54 18.81
N ILE A 58 -12.85 9.05 18.58
CA ILE A 58 -13.14 7.68 18.17
C ILE A 58 -13.45 7.75 16.67
N MET A 59 -12.69 7.07 15.84
CA MET A 59 -12.83 7.12 14.38
C MET A 59 -12.38 5.81 13.75
N PRO A 60 -12.76 5.53 12.47
CA PRO A 60 -12.16 4.44 11.73
C PRO A 60 -10.64 4.57 11.69
N ALA A 61 -9.95 3.46 11.89
CA ALA A 61 -8.49 3.44 11.87
C ALA A 61 -7.93 3.74 10.48
N PHE A 62 -6.66 4.09 10.42
CA PHE A 62 -6.00 4.42 9.16
C PHE A 62 -5.71 3.17 8.31
N ILE A 63 -5.76 3.40 7.00
CA ILE A 63 -5.33 2.46 5.96
C ILE A 63 -4.10 3.07 5.30
N ASN A 64 -2.95 2.41 5.43
CA ASN A 64 -1.76 2.76 4.66
C ASN A 64 -1.85 2.07 3.30
N ALA A 65 -2.20 2.82 2.26
CA ALA A 65 -2.53 2.27 0.96
C ALA A 65 -1.29 1.96 0.08
N HIS A 66 -0.09 2.32 0.53
CA HIS A 66 1.18 1.99 -0.11
C HIS A 66 2.32 2.18 0.88
N THR A 67 3.07 1.12 1.12
CA THR A 67 4.28 1.13 1.95
C THR A 67 5.22 0.01 1.51
N HIS A 68 6.45 0.07 1.99
CA HIS A 68 7.49 -0.91 1.74
C HIS A 68 7.97 -1.51 3.07
N ILE A 69 7.44 -2.67 3.43
CA ILE A 69 7.84 -3.38 4.66
C ILE A 69 9.36 -3.59 4.71
N TYR A 70 9.98 -3.92 3.57
CA TYR A 70 11.41 -4.19 3.50
C TYR A 70 12.28 -3.00 3.94
N SER A 71 11.77 -1.79 3.88
CA SER A 71 12.49 -0.56 4.22
C SER A 71 12.49 -0.22 5.72
N ALA A 72 11.73 -0.93 6.55
CA ALA A 72 11.50 -0.57 7.95
C ALA A 72 12.79 -0.41 8.77
N LEU A 73 13.81 -1.20 8.48
CA LEU A 73 15.12 -1.14 9.16
C LEU A 73 16.16 -0.29 8.42
N ALA A 74 15.78 0.34 7.30
CA ALA A 74 16.67 1.21 6.54
C ALA A 74 16.77 2.63 7.13
N ARG A 75 15.90 2.98 8.06
CA ARG A 75 15.85 4.30 8.69
C ARG A 75 17.18 4.61 9.41
N GLY A 76 17.85 5.67 8.95
CA GLY A 76 19.17 6.06 9.46
C GLY A 76 20.35 5.26 8.87
N LEU A 77 20.09 4.34 7.95
CA LEU A 77 21.15 3.62 7.25
C LEU A 77 21.85 4.55 6.24
N SER A 78 23.18 4.56 6.29
CA SER A 78 24.01 5.25 5.29
C SER A 78 24.80 4.23 4.50
N ILE A 79 24.63 4.23 3.18
CA ILE A 79 25.40 3.34 2.29
C ILE A 79 26.69 4.04 1.90
N VAL A 80 27.81 3.47 2.31
CA VAL A 80 29.14 4.05 2.07
C VAL A 80 29.42 4.14 0.57
N GLY A 81 29.83 5.35 0.14
CA GLY A 81 30.13 5.61 -1.27
C GLY A 81 28.92 5.95 -2.14
N ASN A 82 27.70 5.88 -1.61
CA ASN A 82 26.50 6.34 -2.29
C ASN A 82 26.27 7.84 -2.02
N ASN A 83 26.26 8.64 -3.08
CA ASN A 83 26.02 10.07 -3.01
C ASN A 83 25.10 10.47 -4.18
N PRO A 84 23.81 10.09 -4.13
CA PRO A 84 22.89 10.26 -5.24
C PRO A 84 22.63 11.73 -5.55
N THR A 85 22.57 12.05 -6.85
CA THR A 85 22.30 13.39 -7.38
C THR A 85 20.93 13.47 -8.06
N ASN A 86 20.30 12.34 -8.27
CA ASN A 86 18.97 12.23 -8.87
C ASN A 86 18.23 10.99 -8.35
N PHE A 87 16.95 10.90 -8.65
CA PHE A 87 16.08 9.85 -8.14
C PHE A 87 16.51 8.44 -8.58
N TYR A 88 16.98 8.26 -9.82
CA TYR A 88 17.44 6.95 -10.27
C TYR A 88 18.64 6.46 -9.43
N GLU A 89 19.57 7.35 -9.11
CA GLU A 89 20.72 7.02 -8.25
C GLU A 89 20.30 6.73 -6.80
N VAL A 90 19.21 7.34 -6.31
CA VAL A 90 18.59 6.95 -5.01
C VAL A 90 18.07 5.52 -5.08
N LEU A 91 17.38 5.15 -6.15
CA LEU A 91 16.89 3.78 -6.33
C LEU A 91 18.04 2.78 -6.41
N ASP A 92 18.97 2.97 -7.34
CA ASP A 92 20.04 2.00 -7.59
C ASP A 92 21.04 1.90 -6.42
N GLY A 93 21.46 3.04 -5.89
CA GLY A 93 22.49 3.10 -4.85
C GLY A 93 21.95 2.91 -3.42
N THR A 94 20.65 3.03 -3.18
CA THR A 94 20.06 2.87 -1.84
C THR A 94 19.08 1.71 -1.81
N TRP A 95 17.92 1.84 -2.44
CA TRP A 95 16.83 0.89 -2.27
C TRP A 95 17.12 -0.48 -2.88
N TRP A 96 17.68 -0.52 -4.10
CA TRP A 96 18.07 -1.78 -4.76
C TRP A 96 19.33 -2.40 -4.13
N ALA A 97 20.19 -1.60 -3.51
CA ALA A 97 21.30 -2.13 -2.72
C ALA A 97 20.79 -2.83 -1.46
N ILE A 98 19.78 -2.27 -0.79
CA ILE A 98 19.15 -2.88 0.40
C ILE A 98 18.44 -4.17 0.02
N ASP A 99 17.55 -4.15 -0.97
CA ASP A 99 16.72 -5.29 -1.31
C ASP A 99 17.53 -6.49 -1.86
N ARG A 100 18.63 -6.23 -2.58
CA ARG A 100 19.58 -7.28 -3.04
C ARG A 100 20.27 -8.02 -1.90
N HIS A 101 20.33 -7.42 -0.71
CA HIS A 101 20.99 -8.01 0.47
C HIS A 101 19.98 -8.47 1.52
N LEU A 102 18.69 -8.22 1.32
CA LEU A 102 17.66 -8.59 2.28
C LEU A 102 17.34 -10.09 2.16
N MET A 103 17.60 -10.81 3.26
CA MET A 103 17.32 -12.22 3.42
C MET A 103 16.07 -12.42 4.29
N MET A 104 15.59 -13.66 4.41
CA MET A 104 14.33 -13.99 5.10
C MET A 104 14.26 -13.47 6.54
N ASP A 105 15.35 -13.60 7.30
CA ASP A 105 15.38 -13.09 8.69
C ASP A 105 15.24 -11.57 8.74
N GLY A 106 15.88 -10.86 7.80
CA GLY A 106 15.74 -9.42 7.65
C GLY A 106 14.31 -9.01 7.24
N THR A 107 13.70 -9.76 6.32
CA THR A 107 12.29 -9.57 5.91
C THR A 107 11.35 -9.74 7.11
N ARG A 108 11.51 -10.80 7.89
CA ARG A 108 10.74 -11.04 9.12
C ARG A 108 10.90 -9.92 10.14
N ALA A 109 12.14 -9.49 10.39
CA ALA A 109 12.43 -8.42 11.33
C ALA A 109 11.85 -7.07 10.87
N SER A 110 11.95 -6.75 9.58
CA SER A 110 11.36 -5.56 8.97
C SER A 110 9.83 -5.56 9.10
N ALA A 111 9.19 -6.70 8.83
CA ALA A 111 7.74 -6.86 8.98
C ALA A 111 7.31 -6.61 10.43
N ALA A 112 7.98 -7.24 11.39
CA ALA A 112 7.68 -7.04 12.81
C ALA A 112 7.84 -5.56 13.22
N ALA A 113 8.91 -4.91 12.81
CA ALA A 113 9.19 -3.50 13.13
C ALA A 113 8.12 -2.58 12.54
N LEU A 114 7.79 -2.71 11.25
CA LEU A 114 6.80 -1.88 10.58
C LEU A 114 5.40 -2.08 11.15
N TYR A 115 4.99 -3.31 11.42
CA TYR A 115 3.67 -3.59 11.99
C TYR A 115 3.52 -3.02 13.41
N ILE A 116 4.55 -3.13 14.26
CA ILE A 116 4.53 -2.55 15.62
C ILE A 116 4.42 -1.02 15.53
N ASP A 117 5.18 -0.39 14.66
CA ASP A 117 5.13 1.06 14.45
C ASP A 117 3.76 1.50 13.92
N SER A 118 3.23 0.79 12.92
CA SER A 118 1.88 1.02 12.35
C SER A 118 0.77 0.93 13.40
N ILE A 119 0.81 -0.07 14.30
CA ILE A 119 -0.17 -0.19 15.39
C ILE A 119 -0.12 1.04 16.30
N LYS A 120 1.07 1.52 16.65
CA LYS A 120 1.24 2.71 17.49
C LYS A 120 0.70 3.98 16.85
N GLN A 121 0.71 4.05 15.52
CA GLN A 121 0.20 5.17 14.74
C GLN A 121 -1.29 5.01 14.34
N GLY A 122 -1.96 3.96 14.81
CA GLY A 122 -3.38 3.72 14.55
C GLY A 122 -3.69 3.20 13.15
N VAL A 123 -2.70 2.64 12.46
CA VAL A 123 -2.89 1.94 11.18
C VAL A 123 -3.32 0.51 11.47
N THR A 124 -4.40 0.05 10.83
CA THR A 124 -4.92 -1.32 10.99
C THR A 124 -4.96 -2.12 9.71
N THR A 125 -4.68 -1.47 8.58
CA THR A 125 -4.64 -2.12 7.27
C THR A 125 -3.49 -1.54 6.46
N ILE A 126 -2.70 -2.43 5.88
CA ILE A 126 -1.50 -2.08 5.10
C ILE A 126 -1.60 -2.71 3.71
N PHE A 127 -1.27 -1.93 2.70
CA PHE A 127 -0.98 -2.41 1.35
C PHE A 127 0.53 -2.34 1.16
N ASP A 128 1.19 -3.49 1.26
CA ASP A 128 2.63 -3.60 1.12
C ASP A 128 3.04 -3.87 -0.33
N HIS A 129 4.16 -3.27 -0.71
CA HIS A 129 4.80 -3.46 -2.00
C HIS A 129 6.23 -3.94 -1.74
N HIS A 130 6.44 -5.26 -1.70
CA HIS A 130 7.63 -5.89 -1.14
C HIS A 130 8.72 -6.16 -2.16
N ALA A 131 9.97 -5.92 -1.77
CA ALA A 131 11.16 -6.31 -2.50
C ALA A 131 12.21 -6.91 -1.55
N SER A 132 12.77 -8.05 -1.94
CA SER A 132 13.87 -8.72 -1.22
C SER A 132 14.62 -9.63 -2.20
N TYR A 133 15.36 -9.01 -3.12
CA TYR A 133 16.04 -9.73 -4.20
C TYR A 133 17.22 -10.60 -3.72
N GLY A 134 17.63 -10.49 -2.45
CA GLY A 134 18.53 -11.44 -1.80
C GLY A 134 17.89 -12.83 -1.67
N GLU A 135 16.62 -12.87 -1.27
CA GLU A 135 15.85 -14.12 -1.10
C GLU A 135 14.37 -13.83 -1.42
N ILE A 136 13.84 -14.43 -2.51
CA ILE A 136 12.48 -14.14 -3.01
C ILE A 136 11.45 -15.16 -2.53
N PRO A 137 11.62 -16.48 -2.76
CA PRO A 137 10.56 -17.46 -2.48
C PRO A 137 10.17 -17.52 -1.00
N GLY A 138 8.89 -17.35 -0.70
CA GLY A 138 8.32 -17.48 0.64
C GLY A 138 8.34 -16.20 1.47
N THR A 139 8.78 -15.05 0.91
CA THR A 139 8.85 -13.79 1.65
C THR A 139 7.48 -13.22 1.96
N LEU A 140 6.52 -13.25 1.02
CA LEU A 140 5.15 -12.80 1.27
C LEU A 140 4.46 -13.65 2.35
N HIS A 141 4.73 -14.97 2.35
CA HIS A 141 4.25 -15.86 3.41
C HIS A 141 4.83 -15.47 4.79
N THR A 142 6.13 -15.20 4.85
CA THR A 142 6.82 -14.76 6.08
C THR A 142 6.23 -13.44 6.61
N ILE A 143 5.95 -12.49 5.74
CA ILE A 143 5.30 -11.22 6.10
C ILE A 143 3.88 -11.48 6.60
N ALA A 144 3.13 -12.37 5.94
CA ALA A 144 1.77 -12.73 6.34
C ALA A 144 1.72 -13.40 7.72
N GLU A 145 2.70 -14.22 8.08
CA GLU A 145 2.84 -14.79 9.43
C GLU A 145 3.00 -13.67 10.49
N GLU A 146 3.86 -12.69 10.24
CA GLU A 146 4.06 -11.56 11.15
C GLU A 146 2.80 -10.67 11.24
N SER A 147 2.11 -10.44 10.13
CA SER A 147 0.83 -9.74 10.08
C SER A 147 -0.20 -10.39 11.01
N LYS A 148 -0.37 -11.71 10.91
CA LYS A 148 -1.26 -12.51 11.77
C LYS A 148 -0.84 -12.46 13.23
N ARG A 149 0.45 -12.63 13.50
CA ARG A 149 1.00 -12.62 14.87
C ARG A 149 0.73 -11.31 15.58
N LEU A 150 0.79 -10.19 14.85
CA LEU A 150 0.61 -8.85 15.40
C LEU A 150 -0.82 -8.30 15.25
N GLY A 151 -1.65 -8.97 14.43
CA GLY A 151 -3.09 -8.67 14.31
C GLY A 151 -3.43 -7.49 13.41
N LEU A 152 -2.64 -7.22 12.37
CA LEU A 152 -2.97 -6.25 11.32
C LEU A 152 -3.57 -6.95 10.10
N ARG A 153 -4.36 -6.20 9.33
CA ARG A 153 -4.74 -6.63 7.98
C ARG A 153 -3.66 -6.22 7.00
N SER A 154 -3.33 -7.14 6.10
CA SER A 154 -2.33 -6.86 5.07
C SER A 154 -2.79 -7.33 3.71
N CYS A 155 -2.61 -6.47 2.72
CA CYS A 155 -2.68 -6.81 1.30
C CYS A 155 -1.24 -6.76 0.77
N LEU A 156 -0.72 -7.91 0.36
CA LEU A 156 0.68 -8.08 0.04
C LEU A 156 0.87 -8.34 -1.45
N CYS A 157 1.98 -7.84 -2.00
CA CYS A 157 2.47 -8.20 -3.32
C CYS A 157 3.99 -8.10 -3.37
N TYR A 158 4.60 -8.79 -4.35
CA TYR A 158 6.03 -8.77 -4.60
C TYR A 158 6.36 -7.94 -5.85
N GLU A 159 7.36 -7.08 -5.79
CA GLU A 159 7.82 -6.24 -6.91
C GLU A 159 8.47 -7.08 -8.01
N VAL A 160 7.74 -7.38 -9.08
CA VAL A 160 8.33 -7.95 -10.29
C VAL A 160 9.16 -6.89 -11.00
N SER A 161 10.37 -7.25 -11.42
CA SER A 161 11.28 -6.39 -12.16
C SER A 161 12.26 -7.21 -12.99
N ASP A 162 12.70 -6.67 -14.13
CA ASP A 162 13.73 -7.28 -14.99
C ASP A 162 15.17 -6.89 -14.56
N ARG A 163 15.33 -5.96 -13.60
CA ARG A 163 16.62 -5.33 -13.24
C ARG A 163 17.69 -6.28 -12.72
N ASP A 164 17.30 -7.38 -12.10
CA ASP A 164 18.21 -8.39 -11.55
C ASP A 164 18.22 -9.71 -12.35
N GLY A 165 17.78 -9.64 -13.60
CA GLY A 165 17.80 -10.72 -14.57
C GLY A 165 16.58 -11.63 -14.59
N GLU A 166 16.50 -12.47 -15.61
CA GLU A 166 15.31 -13.27 -15.91
C GLU A 166 14.95 -14.27 -14.80
N GLU A 167 15.94 -14.88 -14.16
CA GLU A 167 15.71 -15.84 -13.08
C GLU A 167 14.97 -15.20 -11.89
N LYS A 168 15.48 -14.06 -11.41
CA LYS A 168 14.87 -13.31 -10.31
C LYS A 168 13.49 -12.76 -10.68
N CYS A 169 13.31 -12.30 -11.91
CA CYS A 169 12.03 -11.88 -12.44
C CYS A 169 11.00 -13.02 -12.39
N LEU A 170 11.35 -14.21 -12.84
CA LEU A 170 10.46 -15.38 -12.79
C LEU A 170 10.15 -15.83 -11.36
N GLN A 171 11.12 -15.78 -10.45
CA GLN A 171 10.88 -16.04 -9.02
C GLN A 171 9.89 -15.03 -8.44
N ALA A 172 10.00 -13.74 -8.75
CA ALA A 172 9.08 -12.70 -8.29
C ALA A 172 7.65 -12.87 -8.84
N ILE A 173 7.51 -13.27 -10.10
CA ILE A 173 6.22 -13.63 -10.70
C ILE A 173 5.60 -14.82 -9.97
N GLN A 174 6.39 -15.86 -9.70
CA GLN A 174 5.93 -17.06 -9.01
C GLN A 174 5.53 -16.77 -7.57
N GLU A 175 6.29 -15.95 -6.83
CA GLU A 175 5.97 -15.53 -5.46
C GLU A 175 4.60 -14.87 -5.36
N ASN A 176 4.28 -13.93 -6.28
CA ASN A 176 2.94 -13.35 -6.36
C ASN A 176 1.86 -14.42 -6.63
N ALA A 177 2.08 -15.30 -7.61
CA ALA A 177 1.12 -16.30 -8.01
C ALA A 177 0.83 -17.32 -6.89
N ASP A 178 1.85 -17.72 -6.15
CA ASP A 178 1.74 -18.65 -5.01
C ASP A 178 1.00 -18.01 -3.85
N PHE A 179 1.34 -16.75 -3.50
CA PHE A 179 0.68 -16.05 -2.42
C PHE A 179 -0.80 -15.74 -2.73
N ILE A 180 -1.12 -15.37 -3.98
CA ILE A 180 -2.51 -15.22 -4.44
C ILE A 180 -3.27 -16.54 -4.26
N THR A 181 -2.66 -17.66 -4.66
CA THR A 181 -3.26 -19.00 -4.53
C THR A 181 -3.50 -19.36 -3.06
N GLU A 182 -2.58 -19.01 -2.17
CA GLU A 182 -2.73 -19.20 -0.73
C GLU A 182 -3.90 -18.39 -0.17
N CYS A 183 -4.00 -17.10 -0.52
CA CYS A 183 -5.10 -16.25 -0.09
C CYS A 183 -6.47 -16.76 -0.56
N GLU A 184 -6.57 -17.21 -1.81
CA GLU A 184 -7.81 -17.78 -2.38
C GLU A 184 -8.23 -19.05 -1.66
N LYS A 185 -7.26 -19.91 -1.30
CA LYS A 185 -7.51 -21.17 -0.60
C LYS A 185 -7.92 -20.94 0.85
N ASN A 186 -7.20 -20.10 1.58
CA ASN A 186 -7.37 -19.93 3.02
C ASN A 186 -8.52 -18.96 3.37
N LYS A 187 -8.83 -18.00 2.51
CA LYS A 187 -9.87 -16.99 2.70
C LYS A 187 -9.81 -16.31 4.06
N ASP A 188 -8.59 -16.05 4.53
CA ASP A 188 -8.35 -15.35 5.80
C ASP A 188 -8.76 -13.88 5.65
N PRO A 189 -9.70 -13.36 6.45
CA PRO A 189 -10.15 -11.97 6.34
C PRO A 189 -9.08 -10.94 6.72
N MET A 190 -7.96 -11.39 7.28
CA MET A 190 -6.82 -10.55 7.63
C MET A 190 -5.81 -10.42 6.50
N LEU A 191 -5.88 -11.25 5.46
CA LEU A 191 -4.94 -11.29 4.37
C LEU A 191 -5.62 -11.13 3.02
N ALA A 192 -4.98 -10.35 2.16
CA ALA A 192 -5.31 -10.23 0.75
C ALA A 192 -4.03 -10.19 -0.08
N ALA A 193 -4.15 -10.45 -1.36
CA ALA A 193 -3.06 -10.39 -2.31
C ALA A 193 -3.39 -9.47 -3.49
N MET A 194 -2.36 -8.82 -4.00
CA MET A 194 -2.35 -8.18 -5.31
C MET A 194 -1.20 -8.75 -6.13
N PHE A 195 -1.12 -8.42 -7.41
CA PHE A 195 0.03 -8.75 -8.24
C PHE A 195 0.96 -7.54 -8.31
N GLY A 196 2.17 -7.62 -7.77
CA GLY A 196 3.11 -6.51 -7.71
C GLY A 196 3.94 -6.37 -8.97
N GLY A 197 4.19 -5.13 -9.38
CA GLY A 197 5.19 -4.77 -10.38
C GLY A 197 5.94 -3.54 -9.90
N HIS A 198 7.27 -3.49 -10.09
CA HIS A 198 8.05 -2.37 -9.57
C HIS A 198 7.66 -1.05 -10.25
N ALA A 199 8.16 -0.76 -11.44
CA ALA A 199 7.88 0.47 -12.19
C ALA A 199 8.06 0.22 -13.69
N LEU A 200 7.50 1.07 -14.54
CA LEU A 200 7.43 0.81 -15.99
C LEU A 200 8.81 0.72 -16.65
N PHE A 201 9.79 1.51 -16.17
CA PHE A 201 11.15 1.52 -16.71
C PHE A 201 12.00 0.31 -16.29
N THR A 202 11.48 -0.53 -15.37
CA THR A 202 12.16 -1.76 -14.93
C THR A 202 11.44 -3.03 -15.37
N ILE A 203 10.36 -2.91 -16.14
CA ILE A 203 9.54 -4.04 -16.59
C ILE A 203 9.35 -3.95 -18.11
N SER A 204 9.80 -4.97 -18.83
CA SER A 204 9.58 -5.09 -20.27
C SER A 204 8.14 -5.51 -20.60
N ASP A 205 7.68 -5.25 -21.83
CA ASP A 205 6.36 -5.71 -22.30
C ASP A 205 6.23 -7.24 -22.20
N LYS A 206 7.31 -7.97 -22.50
CA LYS A 206 7.37 -9.44 -22.32
C LYS A 206 7.09 -9.85 -20.87
N THR A 207 7.59 -9.08 -19.93
CA THR A 207 7.38 -9.35 -18.49
C THR A 207 5.98 -8.96 -18.07
N PHE A 208 5.40 -7.86 -18.58
CA PHE A 208 3.99 -7.56 -18.35
C PHE A 208 3.08 -8.67 -18.88
N ASP A 209 3.32 -9.21 -20.07
CA ASP A 209 2.54 -10.34 -20.61
C ASP A 209 2.63 -11.58 -19.69
N ARG A 210 3.82 -11.86 -19.15
CA ARG A 210 4.01 -12.95 -18.19
C ARG A 210 3.28 -12.72 -16.86
N MET A 211 3.30 -11.48 -16.34
CA MET A 211 2.55 -11.10 -15.14
C MET A 211 1.04 -11.27 -15.36
N VAL A 212 0.53 -10.80 -16.49
CA VAL A 212 -0.89 -10.91 -16.85
C VAL A 212 -1.30 -12.38 -16.99
N ALA A 213 -0.48 -13.20 -17.63
CA ALA A 213 -0.72 -14.64 -17.76
C ALA A 213 -0.73 -15.35 -16.40
N ALA A 214 0.21 -15.04 -15.53
CA ALA A 214 0.32 -15.64 -14.20
C ALA A 214 -0.82 -15.19 -13.26
N ASN A 215 -1.21 -13.92 -13.31
CA ASN A 215 -2.35 -13.40 -12.56
C ASN A 215 -3.69 -13.95 -13.05
N ASN A 216 -3.84 -14.13 -14.34
CA ASN A 216 -5.05 -14.65 -14.99
C ASN A 216 -6.36 -13.99 -14.49
N GLY A 217 -6.33 -12.68 -14.25
CA GLY A 217 -7.49 -11.89 -13.80
C GLY A 217 -7.95 -12.16 -12.36
N ARG A 218 -7.19 -12.90 -11.55
CA ARG A 218 -7.53 -13.25 -10.15
C ARG A 218 -7.55 -12.03 -9.24
N THR A 219 -6.55 -11.14 -9.36
CA THR A 219 -6.42 -9.93 -8.53
C THR A 219 -6.17 -8.69 -9.39
N GLY A 220 -6.19 -7.51 -8.75
CA GLY A 220 -5.63 -6.30 -9.34
C GLY A 220 -4.11 -6.24 -9.20
N TYR A 221 -3.52 -5.14 -9.71
CA TYR A 221 -2.08 -4.91 -9.68
C TYR A 221 -1.73 -3.76 -8.75
N HIS A 222 -0.53 -3.81 -8.19
CA HIS A 222 0.05 -2.71 -7.43
C HIS A 222 1.41 -2.37 -8.07
N ILE A 223 1.59 -1.14 -8.56
CA ILE A 223 2.74 -0.74 -9.35
C ILE A 223 3.03 0.75 -9.18
N HIS A 224 4.31 1.15 -9.17
CA HIS A 224 4.72 2.55 -9.24
C HIS A 224 4.56 3.07 -10.67
N VAL A 225 3.96 4.24 -10.84
CA VAL A 225 3.66 4.80 -12.16
C VAL A 225 3.99 6.28 -12.22
N SER A 226 4.80 6.66 -13.18
CA SER A 226 5.16 8.07 -13.43
C SER A 226 5.59 8.78 -12.15
N GLU A 227 6.36 8.10 -11.31
CA GLU A 227 6.92 8.64 -10.09
C GLU A 227 8.01 9.66 -10.41
N GLY A 228 9.00 9.27 -11.22
CA GLY A 228 10.01 10.15 -11.78
C GLY A 228 9.83 10.30 -13.29
N MET A 229 10.43 11.35 -13.87
CA MET A 229 10.40 11.57 -15.31
C MET A 229 11.14 10.49 -16.10
N ASN A 230 12.09 9.77 -15.48
CA ASN A 230 12.75 8.61 -16.07
C ASN A 230 11.75 7.53 -16.51
N ASP A 231 10.70 7.29 -15.74
CA ASP A 231 9.62 6.34 -16.06
C ASP A 231 8.87 6.76 -17.34
N VAL A 232 8.58 8.05 -17.46
CA VAL A 232 7.91 8.63 -18.63
C VAL A 232 8.79 8.59 -19.87
N TYR A 233 10.07 8.97 -19.74
CA TYR A 233 11.01 9.00 -20.87
C TYR A 233 11.34 7.59 -21.38
N ASP A 234 11.60 6.65 -20.46
CA ASP A 234 11.83 5.26 -20.83
C ASP A 234 10.64 4.67 -21.61
N SER A 235 9.44 4.86 -21.08
CA SER A 235 8.21 4.36 -21.68
C SER A 235 7.96 4.94 -23.10
N LEU A 236 8.20 6.23 -23.27
CA LEU A 236 8.08 6.89 -24.59
C LEU A 236 9.18 6.44 -25.56
N GLN A 237 10.44 6.36 -25.09
CA GLN A 237 11.58 6.04 -25.94
C GLN A 237 11.56 4.59 -26.42
N ASN A 238 11.27 3.65 -25.53
CA ASN A 238 11.39 2.23 -25.79
C ASN A 238 10.10 1.60 -26.32
N TYR A 239 8.93 2.18 -25.97
CA TYR A 239 7.62 1.60 -26.28
C TYR A 239 6.68 2.53 -27.04
N GLY A 240 7.03 3.81 -27.24
CA GLY A 240 6.19 4.78 -27.94
C GLY A 240 4.87 5.09 -27.25
N ARG A 241 4.74 4.77 -25.97
CA ARG A 241 3.54 4.96 -25.14
C ARG A 241 3.93 5.67 -23.84
N ARG A 242 2.99 6.44 -23.28
CA ARG A 242 3.16 6.93 -21.91
C ARG A 242 2.82 5.81 -20.90
N PRO A 243 3.31 5.90 -19.66
CA PRO A 243 3.19 4.83 -18.65
C PRO A 243 1.78 4.26 -18.49
N VAL A 244 0.76 5.09 -18.29
CA VAL A 244 -0.62 4.61 -18.07
C VAL A 244 -1.21 4.00 -19.35
N GLN A 245 -0.87 4.53 -20.52
CA GLN A 245 -1.30 3.95 -21.81
C GLN A 245 -0.70 2.55 -22.00
N ARG A 246 0.58 2.38 -21.64
CA ARG A 246 1.26 1.09 -21.72
C ARG A 246 0.61 0.04 -20.81
N LEU A 247 0.24 0.43 -19.56
CA LEU A 247 -0.51 -0.45 -18.67
C LEU A 247 -1.90 -0.81 -19.20
N GLN A 248 -2.57 0.14 -19.88
CA GLN A 248 -3.87 -0.11 -20.52
C GLN A 248 -3.73 -1.14 -21.64
N ASP A 249 -2.71 -1.01 -22.50
CA ASP A 249 -2.46 -1.92 -23.62
C ASP A 249 -2.24 -3.37 -23.14
N HIS A 250 -1.63 -3.56 -21.94
CA HIS A 250 -1.45 -4.88 -21.32
C HIS A 250 -2.62 -5.35 -20.46
N GLY A 251 -3.71 -4.57 -20.33
CA GLY A 251 -4.87 -4.97 -19.53
C GLY A 251 -4.63 -5.01 -18.00
N ILE A 252 -3.69 -4.21 -17.51
CA ILE A 252 -3.32 -4.15 -16.09
C ILE A 252 -4.26 -3.24 -15.29
N LEU A 253 -4.83 -2.24 -15.93
CA LEU A 253 -5.71 -1.27 -15.28
C LEU A 253 -7.07 -1.87 -14.92
N GLY A 254 -7.69 -1.36 -13.87
CA GLY A 254 -9.02 -1.77 -13.44
C GLY A 254 -9.32 -1.40 -11.99
N PRO A 255 -10.56 -1.65 -11.51
CA PRO A 255 -11.05 -1.16 -10.22
C PRO A 255 -10.38 -1.83 -9.00
N LYS A 256 -9.56 -2.85 -9.21
CA LYS A 256 -8.76 -3.50 -8.16
C LYS A 256 -7.27 -3.13 -8.24
N THR A 257 -6.87 -2.30 -9.22
CA THR A 257 -5.46 -1.91 -9.43
C THR A 257 -5.14 -0.61 -8.71
N ILE A 258 -3.99 -0.57 -8.08
CA ILE A 258 -3.41 0.60 -7.40
C ILE A 258 -2.19 1.07 -8.20
N LEU A 259 -2.17 2.36 -8.55
CA LEU A 259 -1.03 3.04 -9.12
C LEU A 259 -0.40 3.93 -8.04
N GLY A 260 0.84 3.64 -7.66
CA GLY A 260 1.62 4.47 -6.75
C GLY A 260 2.07 5.77 -7.41
N HIS A 261 2.09 6.86 -6.65
CA HIS A 261 2.58 8.20 -6.99
C HIS A 261 1.82 8.95 -8.07
N CYS A 262 1.83 8.53 -9.33
CA CYS A 262 1.21 9.22 -10.46
C CYS A 262 1.55 10.72 -10.56
N ILE A 263 2.81 11.09 -10.28
CA ILE A 263 3.25 12.50 -10.22
C ILE A 263 3.23 13.12 -11.62
N HIS A 264 3.79 12.41 -12.61
CA HIS A 264 4.01 12.93 -13.94
C HIS A 264 2.97 12.44 -14.97
N VAL A 265 1.78 12.05 -14.50
CA VAL A 265 0.65 11.71 -15.40
C VAL A 265 0.09 12.97 -16.06
N ASN A 266 -0.30 12.86 -17.33
CA ASN A 266 -0.96 13.94 -18.06
C ASN A 266 -2.50 13.81 -18.04
N ALA A 267 -3.19 14.79 -18.64
CA ALA A 267 -4.66 14.80 -18.65
C ALA A 267 -5.28 13.58 -19.34
N ALA A 268 -4.67 13.09 -20.43
CA ALA A 268 -5.17 11.92 -21.14
C ALA A 268 -5.01 10.64 -20.30
N GLU A 269 -3.88 10.49 -19.60
CA GLU A 269 -3.66 9.38 -18.67
C GLU A 269 -4.62 9.42 -17.48
N MET A 270 -4.96 10.62 -16.97
CA MET A 270 -5.98 10.76 -15.91
C MET A 270 -7.38 10.32 -16.38
N GLU A 271 -7.74 10.57 -17.63
CA GLU A 271 -9.02 10.05 -18.18
C GLU A 271 -9.00 8.52 -18.29
N ILE A 272 -7.90 7.92 -18.72
CA ILE A 272 -7.75 6.45 -18.75
C ILE A 272 -7.90 5.86 -17.34
N ILE A 273 -7.23 6.44 -16.33
CA ILE A 273 -7.33 6.01 -14.92
C ILE A 273 -8.79 6.06 -14.45
N LYS A 274 -9.49 7.16 -14.75
CA LYS A 274 -10.91 7.33 -14.42
C LYS A 274 -11.80 6.31 -15.10
N GLU A 275 -11.67 6.13 -16.43
CA GLU A 275 -12.52 5.25 -17.23
C GLU A 275 -12.36 3.78 -16.83
N THR A 276 -11.16 3.38 -16.43
CA THR A 276 -10.87 2.02 -15.95
C THR A 276 -11.24 1.80 -14.48
N GLY A 277 -11.58 2.87 -13.74
CA GLY A 277 -11.85 2.80 -12.31
C GLY A 277 -10.61 2.48 -11.46
N THR A 278 -9.42 2.68 -12.03
CA THR A 278 -8.15 2.42 -11.35
C THR A 278 -7.92 3.42 -10.21
N MET A 279 -7.33 2.96 -9.11
CA MET A 279 -7.05 3.76 -7.93
C MET A 279 -5.65 4.38 -8.00
N VAL A 280 -5.49 5.55 -7.39
CA VAL A 280 -4.17 6.21 -7.27
C VAL A 280 -3.84 6.40 -5.79
N VAL A 281 -2.60 6.14 -5.41
CA VAL A 281 -2.09 6.40 -4.06
C VAL A 281 -1.02 7.47 -4.10
N ASN A 282 -1.26 8.55 -3.34
CA ASN A 282 -0.29 9.62 -3.16
C ASN A 282 0.59 9.36 -1.94
N ASN A 283 1.90 9.53 -2.09
CA ASN A 283 2.91 9.34 -1.06
C ASN A 283 3.66 10.68 -0.82
N PRO A 284 3.05 11.67 -0.14
CA PRO A 284 3.52 13.04 -0.17
C PRO A 284 4.93 13.22 0.41
N GLU A 285 5.25 12.55 1.51
CA GLU A 285 6.59 12.68 2.13
C GLU A 285 7.68 12.07 1.26
N SER A 286 7.43 10.91 0.68
CA SER A 286 8.36 10.28 -0.27
C SER A 286 8.57 11.14 -1.50
N ASN A 287 7.48 11.66 -2.08
CA ASN A 287 7.56 12.54 -3.25
C ASN A 287 8.42 13.80 -2.98
N MET A 288 8.26 14.39 -1.80
CA MET A 288 9.06 15.56 -1.37
C MET A 288 10.49 15.16 -1.03
N GLY A 289 10.69 14.09 -0.28
CA GLY A 289 12.00 13.62 0.15
C GLY A 289 12.90 13.22 -1.01
N ASN A 290 12.34 12.62 -2.05
CA ASN A 290 13.03 12.26 -3.29
C ASN A 290 13.10 13.42 -4.31
N ALA A 291 12.50 14.58 -4.00
CA ALA A 291 12.45 15.76 -4.86
C ALA A 291 11.92 15.48 -6.29
N ILE A 292 10.97 14.56 -6.43
CA ILE A 292 10.46 14.07 -7.73
C ILE A 292 9.23 14.81 -8.22
N GLY A 293 8.61 15.65 -7.39
CA GLY A 293 7.48 16.48 -7.77
C GLY A 293 6.26 16.30 -6.86
N ILE A 294 5.11 16.78 -7.32
CA ILE A 294 3.86 16.79 -6.57
C ILE A 294 2.79 16.04 -7.37
N CYS A 295 2.18 15.03 -6.75
CA CYS A 295 1.04 14.33 -7.34
C CYS A 295 -0.12 15.32 -7.56
N PRO A 296 -0.75 15.33 -8.75
CA PRO A 296 -1.84 16.26 -9.07
C PRO A 296 -3.17 15.88 -8.40
N VAL A 297 -3.16 15.68 -7.08
CA VAL A 297 -4.29 15.15 -6.29
C VAL A 297 -5.61 15.89 -6.51
N LEU A 298 -5.56 17.24 -6.64
CA LEU A 298 -6.77 18.03 -6.86
C LEU A 298 -7.37 17.77 -8.26
N GLN A 299 -6.54 17.52 -9.27
CA GLN A 299 -7.02 17.22 -10.61
C GLN A 299 -7.60 15.81 -10.69
N LEU A 300 -6.95 14.84 -10.03
CA LEU A 300 -7.44 13.45 -9.92
C LEU A 300 -8.77 13.41 -9.15
N HIS A 301 -8.84 14.09 -8.00
CA HIS A 301 -10.05 14.16 -7.19
C HIS A 301 -11.24 14.79 -7.94
N LYS A 302 -11.02 15.91 -8.66
CA LYS A 302 -12.07 16.57 -9.45
C LYS A 302 -12.63 15.68 -10.57
N ARG A 303 -11.87 14.70 -11.04
CA ARG A 303 -12.31 13.69 -12.01
C ARG A 303 -13.08 12.53 -11.37
N GLY A 304 -13.14 12.45 -10.05
CA GLY A 304 -13.76 11.36 -9.31
C GLY A 304 -12.92 10.10 -9.23
N ILE A 305 -11.61 10.20 -9.47
CA ILE A 305 -10.67 9.09 -9.28
C ILE A 305 -10.54 8.82 -7.79
N LEU A 306 -10.62 7.54 -7.39
CA LEU A 306 -10.41 7.13 -6.00
C LEU A 306 -8.95 7.34 -5.61
N LEU A 307 -8.74 8.16 -4.58
CA LEU A 307 -7.42 8.48 -4.06
C LEU A 307 -7.22 7.81 -2.70
N GLY A 308 -6.11 7.11 -2.57
CA GLY A 308 -5.53 6.66 -1.32
C GLY A 308 -4.35 7.52 -0.89
N MET A 309 -3.96 7.37 0.37
CA MET A 309 -2.71 7.91 0.91
C MET A 309 -1.84 6.77 1.39
N GLY A 310 -0.58 6.81 1.02
CA GLY A 310 0.46 5.91 1.46
C GLY A 310 1.62 6.66 2.08
N THR A 311 2.51 5.94 2.72
CA THR A 311 3.69 6.49 3.36
C THR A 311 4.99 6.07 2.67
N ASP A 312 4.88 5.14 1.72
CA ASP A 312 6.04 4.61 1.01
C ASP A 312 7.09 4.04 2.00
N ALA A 313 8.36 4.30 1.79
CA ALA A 313 9.45 3.86 2.65
C ALA A 313 9.81 4.84 3.80
N TYR A 314 8.96 5.84 4.08
CA TYR A 314 9.29 6.94 5.00
C TYR A 314 8.75 6.73 6.41
N THR A 315 7.53 7.14 6.69
CA THR A 315 6.91 7.08 8.03
C THR A 315 5.75 6.09 8.06
N ASN A 316 5.27 5.73 9.25
CA ASN A 316 3.97 5.07 9.41
C ASN A 316 2.92 6.02 10.01
N ASP A 317 3.28 7.28 10.26
CA ASP A 317 2.37 8.30 10.76
C ASP A 317 1.54 8.89 9.60
N MET A 318 0.33 8.34 9.42
CA MET A 318 -0.60 8.80 8.39
C MET A 318 -1.06 10.25 8.60
N LEU A 319 -1.01 10.78 9.81
CA LEU A 319 -1.37 12.18 10.09
C LEU A 319 -0.24 13.12 9.70
N GLU A 320 1.02 12.70 9.83
CA GLU A 320 2.17 13.44 9.32
C GLU A 320 2.11 13.52 7.79
N SER A 321 1.86 12.39 7.12
CA SER A 321 1.70 12.36 5.66
C SER A 321 0.48 13.17 5.16
N LEU A 322 -0.57 13.30 5.97
CA LEU A 322 -1.74 14.12 5.62
C LEU A 322 -1.47 15.62 5.75
N LYS A 323 -0.57 16.02 6.62
CA LYS A 323 -0.22 17.43 6.93
C LYS A 323 0.58 18.07 5.80
#